data_0283bb67ac6e68111c446b49cacb9569
#
_entry.id   0283bb67ac6e68111c446b49cacb9569
#
_cell.length_a   1.000
_cell.length_b   1.000
_cell.length_c   1.000
_cell.angle_alpha   90.00
_cell.angle_beta   90.00
_cell.angle_gamma   90.00
#
_symmetry.space_group_name_H-M   'P 1'
#
loop_
_entity.id
_entity.type
_entity.pdbx_description
1 polymer ?
#
loop_
_entity_poly.entity_id
_entity_poly.type
_entity_poly.pdbx_seq_one_letter_code
_entity_poly.pdbx_strand_id
1 'polypeptide(L)'
;MELNIGTRQKEPWWPEKLGEPATSGMQYGRRYAYFREFRRLIVESCGKLAIYHTGDLQISGICPNSSRAMSLTFYSQDGLVDIDELRQIS
;
A
#
# COMPACT_ATOMS: atom_id res chain seq x y z
N MET A 1 -22.41 21.10 -3.48
CA MET A 1 -21.95 20.90 -3.15
C MET A 1 -21.46 20.57 -3.07
N GLU A 2 -21.43 20.40 -3.05
CA GLU A 2 -20.87 20.14 -2.81
C GLU A 2 -20.31 19.83 -2.79
N LEU A 3 -20.31 19.77 -3.01
CA LEU A 3 -19.68 19.46 -2.88
C LEU A 3 -19.08 19.13 -2.67
N ASN A 4 -18.99 19.09 -2.57
CA ASN A 4 -18.37 18.77 -2.22
C ASN A 4 -17.95 18.27 -2.27
N ILE A 5 -17.99 18.53 -2.54
CA ILE A 5 -17.53 17.89 -2.64
C ILE A 5 -16.57 17.60 -2.63
N GLY A 6 -16.39 17.70 -2.93
CA GLY A 6 -15.12 17.34 -3.17
C GLY A 6 -14.32 16.82 -2.11
N THR A 7 -14.45 16.99 -1.12
CA THR A 7 -13.60 16.55 -0.14
C THR A 7 -13.86 15.23 0.29
N ARG A 8 -14.98 14.79 0.10
CA ARG A 8 -15.22 13.58 0.54
C ARG A 8 -14.54 12.62 -0.11
N GLN A 9 -14.10 12.85 -1.15
CA GLN A 9 -13.40 11.88 -1.82
C GLN A 9 -12.16 11.64 -1.11
N LYS A 10 -11.94 12.29 -0.02
CA LYS A 10 -10.80 12.01 0.72
C LYS A 10 -11.03 10.90 1.68
N GLU A 11 -12.13 10.25 1.62
CA GLU A 11 -12.35 9.12 2.47
C GLU A 11 -11.32 8.07 2.19
N PRO A 12 -10.61 7.58 3.19
CA PRO A 12 -9.60 6.57 2.95
C PRO A 12 -10.23 5.24 2.58
N TRP A 13 -9.54 4.52 1.70
CA TRP A 13 -9.96 3.20 1.32
C TRP A 13 -9.36 2.13 2.23
N TRP A 14 -8.57 2.54 3.22
CA TRP A 14 -7.99 1.63 4.20
C TRP A 14 -8.71 1.83 5.53
N PRO A 15 -8.53 0.89 6.49
CA PRO A 15 -9.19 1.06 7.79
C PRO A 15 -8.74 2.33 8.49
N GLU A 16 -9.69 3.10 8.95
CA GLU A 16 -9.41 4.41 9.52
C GLU A 16 -8.52 4.35 10.75
N LYS A 17 -8.60 3.28 11.50
CA LYS A 17 -7.79 3.19 12.71
C LYS A 17 -6.30 3.14 12.43
N LEU A 18 -5.91 2.89 11.19
CA LEU A 18 -4.50 2.89 10.84
C LEU A 18 -3.95 4.30 10.66
N GLY A 19 -4.83 5.28 10.54
CA GLY A 19 -4.39 6.67 10.42
C GLY A 19 -3.85 6.96 9.04
N GLU A 20 -2.81 7.77 9.00
CA GLU A 20 -2.23 8.20 7.73
C GLU A 20 -1.07 7.31 7.35
N PRO A 21 -1.00 6.90 6.10
CA PRO A 21 0.11 6.05 5.67
C PRO A 21 1.41 6.82 5.58
N ALA A 22 2.51 6.11 5.80
CA ALA A 22 3.82 6.68 5.61
C ALA A 22 4.09 6.89 4.12
N THR A 23 3.56 6.00 3.27
CA THR A 23 3.64 6.18 1.83
C THR A 23 2.47 5.44 1.21
N SER A 24 2.03 5.92 0.05
CA SER A 24 0.94 5.30 -0.66
C SER A 24 1.06 5.63 -2.14
N GLY A 25 0.35 4.88 -2.96
CA GLY A 25 0.39 5.10 -4.40
C GLY A 25 -0.42 4.06 -5.13
N MET A 26 -0.17 3.97 -6.44
CA MET A 26 -0.91 3.04 -7.28
C MET A 26 -0.01 2.57 -8.41
N GLN A 27 -0.16 1.31 -8.78
CA GLN A 27 0.54 0.77 -9.93
C GLN A 27 -0.23 -0.45 -10.43
N TYR A 28 -0.34 -0.58 -11.75
CA TYR A 28 -1.02 -1.72 -12.37
C TYR A 28 -2.46 -1.87 -11.88
N GLY A 29 -3.14 -0.75 -11.63
CA GLY A 29 -4.52 -0.80 -11.18
C GLY A 29 -4.71 -1.18 -9.74
N ARG A 30 -3.64 -1.29 -8.98
CA ARG A 30 -3.72 -1.62 -7.57
C ARG A 30 -3.21 -0.45 -6.75
N ARG A 31 -3.88 -0.20 -5.63
CA ARG A 31 -3.49 0.87 -4.73
C ARG A 31 -2.82 0.27 -3.50
N TYR A 32 -1.84 0.97 -2.96
CA TYR A 32 -1.19 0.49 -1.75
C TYR A 32 -1.05 1.62 -0.74
N ALA A 33 -0.97 1.25 0.53
CA ALA A 33 -0.73 2.17 1.61
C ALA A 33 0.09 1.43 2.66
N TYR A 34 1.19 2.06 3.08
CA TYR A 34 2.09 1.46 4.05
C TYR A 34 1.98 2.21 5.36
N PHE A 35 1.75 1.49 6.45
CA PHE A 35 1.57 2.06 7.78
C PHE A 35 2.71 1.59 8.67
N ARG A 36 3.72 2.45 8.80
CA ARG A 36 4.94 2.05 9.48
C ARG A 36 4.69 1.63 10.93
N GLU A 37 3.88 2.39 11.64
CA GLU A 37 3.70 2.12 13.05
C GLU A 37 3.00 0.79 13.31
N PHE A 38 2.19 0.37 12.37
CA PHE A 38 1.48 -0.88 12.52
C PHE A 38 2.15 -2.01 11.77
N ARG A 39 3.22 -1.69 11.02
CA ARG A 39 3.95 -2.69 10.23
C ARG A 39 3.00 -3.42 9.28
N ARG A 40 2.18 -2.63 8.61
CA ARG A 40 1.19 -3.17 7.69
C ARG A 40 1.29 -2.51 6.33
N LEU A 41 1.19 -3.31 5.30
CA LEU A 41 1.07 -2.83 3.94
C LEU A 41 -0.28 -3.33 3.43
N ILE A 42 -1.12 -2.41 2.99
CA ILE A 42 -2.44 -2.76 2.52
C ILE A 42 -2.51 -2.50 1.04
N VAL A 43 -3.02 -3.47 0.29
CA VAL A 43 -3.15 -3.36 -1.16
C VAL A 43 -4.60 -3.59 -1.54
N GLU A 44 -5.12 -2.70 -2.35
CA GLU A 44 -6.50 -2.81 -2.83
C GLU A 44 -6.49 -3.11 -4.32
N SER A 45 -7.27 -4.10 -4.71
CA SER A 45 -7.34 -4.51 -6.10
C SER A 45 -8.78 -4.93 -6.38
N CYS A 46 -9.44 -4.25 -7.31
CA CYS A 46 -10.81 -4.58 -7.69
C CYS A 46 -11.75 -4.66 -6.50
N GLY A 47 -11.60 -3.73 -5.56
CA GLY A 47 -12.48 -3.67 -4.40
C GLY A 47 -12.11 -4.61 -3.28
N LYS A 48 -11.03 -5.38 -3.43
CA LYS A 48 -10.62 -6.31 -2.40
C LYS A 48 -9.35 -5.82 -1.73
N LEU A 49 -9.28 -5.98 -0.42
CA LEU A 49 -8.12 -5.57 0.34
C LEU A 49 -7.30 -6.78 0.74
N ALA A 50 -5.99 -6.66 0.60
CA ALA A 50 -5.06 -7.65 1.10
C ALA A 50 -4.14 -6.95 2.07
N ILE A 51 -3.91 -7.56 3.23
CA ILE A 51 -3.12 -6.95 4.29
C ILE A 51 -1.89 -7.80 4.51
N TYR A 52 -0.73 -7.15 4.48
CA TYR A 52 0.55 -7.82 4.64
C TYR A 52 1.28 -7.29 5.87
N HIS A 53 2.01 -8.18 6.52
CA HIS A 53 2.85 -7.81 7.65
C HIS A 53 4.24 -7.48 7.11
N THR A 54 4.75 -6.29 7.42
CA THR A 54 6.04 -5.87 6.89
C THR A 54 7.19 -6.14 7.84
N GLY A 55 6.90 -6.47 9.10
CA GLY A 55 7.96 -6.75 10.05
C GLY A 55 8.87 -5.55 10.21
N ASP A 56 10.16 -5.77 10.09
CA ASP A 56 11.14 -4.70 10.25
C ASP A 56 11.43 -3.96 8.96
N LEU A 57 10.78 -4.32 7.87
CA LEU A 57 11.00 -3.63 6.61
C LEU A 57 10.27 -2.30 6.61
N GLN A 58 10.95 -1.26 6.18
CA GLN A 58 10.37 0.06 6.07
C GLN A 58 10.22 0.38 4.59
N ILE A 59 8.98 0.41 4.15
CA ILE A 59 8.67 0.65 2.74
C ILE A 59 8.76 2.14 2.47
N SER A 60 9.53 2.52 1.47
CA SER A 60 9.70 3.93 1.13
C SER A 60 9.03 4.30 -0.18
N GLY A 61 8.61 3.33 -0.96
CA GLY A 61 7.96 3.63 -2.22
C GLY A 61 7.85 2.38 -3.05
N ILE A 62 7.29 2.52 -4.26
CA ILE A 62 7.10 1.40 -5.15
C ILE A 62 8.05 1.53 -6.33
N CYS A 63 8.57 0.40 -6.78
CA CYS A 63 9.48 0.37 -7.91
C CYS A 63 8.68 0.38 -9.19
N PRO A 64 8.84 1.40 -10.04
CA PRO A 64 8.01 1.50 -11.24
C PRO A 64 8.37 0.50 -12.32
N ASN A 65 9.56 -0.07 -12.27
CA ASN A 65 10.00 -1.00 -13.31
C ASN A 65 10.28 -2.36 -12.72
N SER A 66 9.25 -2.97 -12.15
CA SER A 66 9.41 -4.27 -11.56
C SER A 66 9.82 -5.27 -12.63
N SER A 67 10.73 -6.16 -12.28
CA SER A 67 11.17 -7.19 -13.21
C SER A 67 10.15 -8.30 -13.32
N ARG A 68 9.18 -8.36 -12.43
CA ARG A 68 8.15 -9.39 -12.49
C ARG A 68 6.89 -8.79 -13.06
N ALA A 69 6.31 -9.45 -14.03
CA ALA A 69 5.15 -8.91 -14.71
C ALA A 69 4.02 -8.66 -13.74
N MET A 70 3.57 -7.39 -13.69
CA MET A 70 2.42 -6.99 -12.89
C MET A 70 2.54 -7.29 -11.42
N SER A 71 3.73 -7.56 -10.94
CA SER A 71 3.97 -7.76 -9.52
C SER A 71 4.37 -6.43 -8.90
N LEU A 72 3.96 -6.20 -7.66
CA LEU A 72 4.34 -4.99 -6.96
C LEU A 72 5.67 -5.23 -6.26
N THR A 73 6.62 -4.35 -6.51
CA THR A 73 7.94 -4.42 -5.89
C THR A 73 8.19 -3.09 -5.21
N PHE A 74 8.61 -3.14 -3.97
CA PHE A 74 8.76 -1.93 -3.16
C PHE A 74 10.21 -1.69 -2.80
N TYR A 75 10.54 -0.42 -2.55
CA TYR A 75 11.84 -0.06 -2.01
C TYR A 75 11.80 -0.17 -0.50
N SER A 76 12.84 -0.71 0.08
CA SER A 76 12.97 -0.76 1.53
C SER A 76 14.40 -0.45 1.90
N GLN A 77 14.69 -0.36 3.21
CA GLN A 77 16.04 -0.10 3.65
C GLN A 77 16.99 -1.24 3.28
N ASP A 78 16.44 -2.43 3.02
CA ASP A 78 17.26 -3.58 2.63
C ASP A 78 17.24 -3.81 1.13
N GLY A 79 16.77 -2.85 0.35
CA GLY A 79 16.71 -3.00 -1.09
C GLY A 79 15.29 -3.31 -1.56
N LEU A 80 15.19 -3.94 -2.71
CA LEU A 80 13.89 -4.22 -3.30
C LEU A 80 13.24 -5.40 -2.62
N VAL A 81 11.93 -5.28 -2.39
CA VAL A 81 11.14 -6.33 -1.78
C VAL A 81 9.91 -6.56 -2.64
N ASP A 82 9.73 -7.80 -3.09
CA ASP A 82 8.56 -8.16 -3.87
C ASP A 82 7.40 -8.42 -2.91
N ILE A 83 6.19 -8.06 -3.31
CA ILE A 83 5.04 -8.26 -2.45
C ILE A 83 4.88 -9.72 -2.06
N ASP A 84 5.31 -10.64 -2.93
CA ASP A 84 5.20 -12.06 -2.62
C ASP A 84 6.11 -12.49 -1.49
N GLU A 85 7.08 -11.67 -1.12
CA GLU A 85 7.97 -11.99 -0.02
C GLU A 85 7.40 -11.57 1.31
N LEU A 86 6.31 -10.81 1.30
CA LEU A 86 5.70 -10.37 2.53
C LEU A 86 4.65 -11.38 2.98
N ARG A 87 4.45 -11.44 4.29
CA ARG A 87 3.48 -12.36 4.85
C ARG A 87 2.09 -11.76 4.78
N GLN A 88 1.21 -12.41 4.04
CA GLN A 88 -0.16 -11.93 3.93
C GLN A 88 -0.96 -12.43 5.14
N ILE A 89 -1.59 -11.52 5.85
CA ILE A 89 -2.33 -11.89 7.04
C ILE A 89 -3.83 -11.70 6.87
N SER A 90 -4.26 -11.11 5.76
CA SER A 90 -5.71 -10.98 5.55
C SER A 90 -6.02 -10.72 4.08
#